data_9795f43e187ddb67ba0c1e0ddd6d9d6b
#
_entry.id   9795f43e187ddb67ba0c1e0ddd6d9d6b
#
_cell.length_a   1.000
_cell.length_b   1.000
_cell.length_c   1.000
_cell.angle_alpha   90.00
_cell.angle_beta   90.00
_cell.angle_gamma   90.00
#
_symmetry.space_group_name_H-M   'P 1'
#
loop_
_entity.id
_entity.type
_entity.pdbx_description
1 polymer ?
#
loop_
_entity_poly.entity_id
_entity_poly.type
_entity_poly.pdbx_seq_one_letter_code
_entity_poly.pdbx_strand_id
1 'polypeptide(L)'
;MAQDSQPQGPRSRGPTYYQEWQGAEGIPSYTGSYVADLYTLEVAPWARTGQKGAFVNLAAQELDDGQLLEIAPGGQTEVLHHLYEALVYVLDGRGATTIWQKDGPKLTVEWQRGSLFSPPLNTYYQHFNLDGQRPARLYAATTAPATLNLLRDADFVFDAPHIFANRYNAEDGYFSNRGEQTAHGWKTNFVPDLRSFELRAARSDMRAGRGAGGSGMGFLMSDNACSVHISEFPPGTYKKAHRHGAGAHVIILGGEGYSTLHFEGHERIRADWKDGTIFSPQHWEYHQHFNTGPTPARYLACTFGRAVVVSQDAHADTNQIEYEDEDPEVYELYEQECAKSGAKVVLPRPAYAAR
;
A
#
# COMPACT_ATOMS: atom_id res chain seq x y z
N MET A 1 -23.93 45.24 -17.57
CA MET A 1 -22.99 44.91 -16.53
C MET A 1 -23.27 43.47 -16.12
N ALA A 2 -22.53 42.55 -16.65
CA ALA A 2 -22.59 41.13 -16.25
C ALA A 2 -21.72 41.02 -15.01
N GLN A 3 -22.32 40.57 -13.90
CA GLN A 3 -21.57 40.19 -12.70
C GLN A 3 -20.81 38.90 -12.97
N ASP A 4 -19.49 38.97 -12.96
CA ASP A 4 -18.60 37.84 -12.91
C ASP A 4 -18.90 37.04 -11.64
N SER A 5 -19.64 35.93 -11.79
CA SER A 5 -19.77 34.94 -10.75
C SER A 5 -18.50 34.09 -10.74
N GLN A 6 -17.62 34.35 -9.77
CA GLN A 6 -16.50 33.44 -9.48
C GLN A 6 -17.06 32.03 -9.28
N PRO A 7 -16.39 30.99 -9.80
CA PRO A 7 -16.79 29.60 -9.54
C PRO A 7 -16.74 29.39 -8.03
N GLN A 8 -17.89 29.08 -7.44
CA GLN A 8 -17.95 28.64 -6.05
C GLN A 8 -17.13 27.37 -5.94
N GLY A 9 -16.10 27.37 -5.09
CA GLY A 9 -15.34 26.17 -4.76
C GLY A 9 -16.29 25.03 -4.34
N PRO A 10 -15.84 23.77 -4.45
CA PRO A 10 -16.71 22.64 -4.15
C PRO A 10 -17.31 22.82 -2.76
N ARG A 11 -18.64 22.78 -2.67
CA ARG A 11 -19.34 22.82 -1.38
C ARG A 11 -18.79 21.69 -0.53
N SER A 12 -18.26 22.00 0.65
CA SER A 12 -17.79 20.97 1.59
C SER A 12 -18.99 20.07 1.90
N ARG A 13 -18.96 18.86 1.40
CA ARG A 13 -19.86 17.80 1.87
C ARG A 13 -19.41 17.50 3.30
N GLY A 14 -20.34 17.29 4.21
CA GLY A 14 -20.03 16.82 5.56
C GLY A 14 -19.21 15.51 5.51
N PRO A 15 -18.75 15.02 6.68
CA PRO A 15 -17.98 13.78 6.75
C PRO A 15 -18.73 12.63 6.07
N THR A 16 -18.00 11.70 5.46
CA THR A 16 -18.57 10.45 4.92
C THR A 16 -18.92 9.52 6.08
N TYR A 17 -19.75 8.51 5.82
CA TYR A 17 -20.11 7.51 6.83
C TYR A 17 -18.87 6.82 7.41
N TYR A 18 -17.89 6.50 6.56
CA TYR A 18 -16.60 5.96 7.01
C TYR A 18 -15.86 6.93 7.95
N GLN A 19 -15.81 8.23 7.63
CA GLN A 19 -15.15 9.22 8.49
C GLN A 19 -15.85 9.40 9.84
N GLU A 20 -17.18 9.33 9.86
CA GLU A 20 -17.95 9.33 11.13
C GLU A 20 -17.64 8.09 11.97
N TRP A 21 -17.66 6.90 11.34
CA TRP A 21 -17.29 5.65 11.98
C TRP A 21 -15.84 5.70 12.50
N GLN A 22 -14.89 6.11 11.67
CA GLN A 22 -13.48 6.22 12.04
C GLN A 22 -13.28 7.16 13.24
N GLY A 23 -13.96 8.31 13.25
CA GLY A 23 -13.92 9.25 14.37
C GLY A 23 -14.45 8.65 15.66
N ALA A 24 -15.46 7.76 15.58
CA ALA A 24 -16.03 7.07 16.73
C ALA A 24 -15.13 5.99 17.32
N GLU A 25 -14.18 5.44 16.55
CA GLU A 25 -13.20 4.46 17.05
C GLU A 25 -12.19 5.07 18.04
N GLY A 26 -12.01 6.39 18.06
CA GLY A 26 -11.27 7.12 19.10
C GLY A 26 -9.76 6.91 19.11
N ILE A 27 -9.18 6.45 18.01
CA ILE A 27 -7.73 6.25 17.83
C ILE A 27 -7.14 7.32 16.89
N PRO A 28 -5.81 7.53 16.91
CA PRO A 28 -5.15 8.49 16.02
C PRO A 28 -5.44 8.20 14.54
N SER A 29 -5.61 9.26 13.75
CA SER A 29 -5.74 9.18 12.30
C SER A 29 -4.70 10.10 11.66
N TYR A 30 -3.81 9.53 10.87
CA TYR A 30 -2.75 10.23 10.16
C TYR A 30 -3.17 10.46 8.72
N THR A 31 -3.08 11.71 8.29
CA THR A 31 -3.46 12.17 6.96
C THR A 31 -2.29 12.85 6.25
N GLY A 32 -2.45 13.23 5.00
CA GLY A 32 -1.42 13.87 4.20
C GLY A 32 -0.93 12.95 3.08
N SER A 33 0.26 13.21 2.55
CA SER A 33 0.79 12.44 1.43
C SER A 33 1.72 11.31 1.86
N TYR A 34 2.29 11.36 3.06
CA TYR A 34 3.20 10.33 3.57
C TYR A 34 3.31 10.33 5.10
N VAL A 35 3.77 9.20 5.65
CA VAL A 35 4.24 9.01 7.03
C VAL A 35 5.69 8.53 6.97
N ALA A 36 6.56 9.23 7.68
CA ALA A 36 8.01 8.99 7.59
C ALA A 36 8.45 7.62 8.14
N ASP A 37 7.74 7.09 9.14
CA ASP A 37 8.14 5.85 9.81
C ASP A 37 6.95 5.14 10.48
N LEU A 38 6.51 4.04 9.90
CA LEU A 38 5.45 3.20 10.47
C LEU A 38 5.90 2.40 11.70
N TYR A 39 7.22 2.21 11.89
CA TYR A 39 7.73 1.46 13.06
C TYR A 39 7.58 2.26 14.36
N THR A 40 7.63 3.59 14.26
CA THR A 40 7.59 4.48 15.43
C THR A 40 6.32 5.32 15.51
N LEU A 41 5.40 5.17 14.53
CA LEU A 41 4.17 5.92 14.52
C LEU A 41 3.36 5.67 15.80
N GLU A 42 2.86 6.74 16.42
CA GLU A 42 2.10 6.66 17.66
C GLU A 42 0.77 5.91 17.44
N VAL A 43 0.43 5.05 18.39
CA VAL A 43 -0.80 4.26 18.42
C VAL A 43 -1.49 4.42 19.76
N ALA A 44 -2.81 4.29 19.79
CA ALA A 44 -3.61 4.39 21.01
C ALA A 44 -4.45 3.12 21.25
N PRO A 45 -4.95 2.87 22.49
CA PRO A 45 -5.83 1.76 22.75
C PRO A 45 -7.05 1.74 21.82
N TRP A 46 -7.24 0.65 21.11
CA TRP A 46 -8.32 0.44 20.17
C TRP A 46 -9.27 -0.64 20.66
N ALA A 47 -10.43 -0.22 21.15
CA ALA A 47 -11.39 -1.11 21.81
C ALA A 47 -11.82 -2.28 20.91
N ARG A 48 -12.03 -2.04 19.61
CA ARG A 48 -12.41 -3.07 18.64
C ARG A 48 -11.42 -4.22 18.55
N THR A 49 -10.14 -3.95 18.70
CA THR A 49 -9.08 -4.96 18.58
C THR A 49 -8.58 -5.49 19.92
N GLY A 50 -8.91 -4.81 21.02
CA GLY A 50 -8.34 -5.08 22.34
C GLY A 50 -6.84 -4.79 22.44
N GLN A 51 -6.26 -4.14 21.42
CA GLN A 51 -4.86 -3.80 21.32
C GLN A 51 -4.70 -2.30 21.02
N LYS A 52 -3.55 -1.86 20.52
CA LYS A 52 -3.36 -0.47 20.12
C LYS A 52 -3.39 -0.34 18.59
N GLY A 53 -3.87 0.79 18.09
CA GLY A 53 -3.89 1.05 16.66
C GLY A 53 -3.91 2.51 16.29
N ALA A 54 -3.82 2.75 14.99
CA ALA A 54 -4.00 4.03 14.35
C ALA A 54 -4.50 3.84 12.92
N PHE A 55 -5.22 4.82 12.40
CA PHE A 55 -5.54 4.91 10.99
C PHE A 55 -4.47 5.69 10.23
N VAL A 56 -4.18 5.26 9.01
CA VAL A 56 -3.23 5.91 8.10
C VAL A 56 -3.96 6.20 6.79
N ASN A 57 -4.63 7.36 6.75
CA ASN A 57 -5.49 7.79 5.64
C ASN A 57 -4.76 8.79 4.77
N LEU A 58 -3.86 8.31 3.96
CA LEU A 58 -3.06 9.16 3.09
C LEU A 58 -3.81 9.50 1.80
N ALA A 59 -3.44 10.65 1.20
CA ALA A 59 -3.91 11.09 -0.11
C ALA A 59 -5.44 11.24 -0.23
N ALA A 60 -6.15 11.43 0.88
CA ALA A 60 -7.61 11.54 0.91
C ALA A 60 -8.32 10.41 0.14
N GLN A 61 -7.78 9.18 0.20
CA GLN A 61 -8.35 8.02 -0.47
C GLN A 61 -9.78 7.77 0.01
N GLU A 62 -10.69 7.55 -0.94
CA GLU A 62 -12.10 7.26 -0.65
C GLU A 62 -12.43 5.78 -0.76
N LEU A 63 -11.53 4.97 -1.33
CA LEU A 63 -11.75 3.56 -1.62
C LEU A 63 -11.03 2.64 -0.64
N ASP A 64 -9.87 3.06 -0.15
CA ASP A 64 -9.02 2.27 0.75
C ASP A 64 -8.44 3.12 1.88
N ASP A 65 -8.02 2.47 2.94
CA ASP A 65 -7.31 3.05 4.08
C ASP A 65 -6.15 2.15 4.51
N GLY A 66 -5.35 2.69 5.44
CA GLY A 66 -4.38 1.94 6.20
C GLY A 66 -4.78 1.83 7.67
N GLN A 67 -4.62 0.63 8.23
CA GLN A 67 -4.82 0.37 9.64
C GLN A 67 -3.54 -0.19 10.25
N LEU A 68 -2.94 0.55 11.17
CA LEU A 68 -1.78 0.10 11.93
C LEU A 68 -2.25 -0.52 13.24
N LEU A 69 -1.78 -1.74 13.50
CA LEU A 69 -2.08 -2.50 14.72
C LEU A 69 -0.78 -2.82 15.45
N GLU A 70 -0.72 -2.55 16.76
CA GLU A 70 0.36 -2.96 17.65
C GLU A 70 -0.17 -3.94 18.69
N ILE A 71 0.34 -5.18 18.65
CA ILE A 71 -0.04 -6.25 19.57
C ILE A 71 1.01 -6.36 20.66
N ALA A 72 0.59 -6.23 21.92
CA ALA A 72 1.47 -6.30 23.08
C ALA A 72 2.28 -7.62 23.12
N PRO A 73 3.43 -7.66 23.81
CA PRO A 73 4.20 -8.89 23.99
C PRO A 73 3.35 -10.03 24.56
N GLY A 74 3.33 -11.19 23.87
CA GLY A 74 2.51 -12.35 24.23
C GLY A 74 1.00 -12.11 24.16
N GLY A 75 0.57 -10.96 23.62
CA GLY A 75 -0.82 -10.57 23.51
C GLY A 75 -1.54 -11.15 22.31
N GLN A 76 -2.84 -10.98 22.28
CA GLN A 76 -3.71 -11.34 21.18
C GLN A 76 -4.78 -10.28 20.96
N THR A 77 -5.32 -10.19 19.76
CA THR A 77 -6.46 -9.32 19.48
C THR A 77 -7.75 -9.92 20.01
N GLU A 78 -8.80 -9.10 20.10
CA GLU A 78 -10.16 -9.62 20.06
C GLU A 78 -10.38 -10.38 18.74
N VAL A 79 -11.47 -11.16 18.66
CA VAL A 79 -11.87 -11.77 17.41
C VAL A 79 -12.35 -10.68 16.45
N LEU A 80 -11.72 -10.60 15.31
CA LEU A 80 -12.04 -9.63 14.27
C LEU A 80 -12.93 -10.27 13.22
N HIS A 81 -13.89 -9.51 12.73
CA HIS A 81 -14.82 -9.91 11.68
C HIS A 81 -15.30 -8.67 10.92
N HIS A 82 -15.25 -8.69 9.61
CA HIS A 82 -15.70 -7.55 8.79
C HIS A 82 -15.93 -7.92 7.33
N LEU A 83 -16.82 -7.20 6.67
CA LEU A 83 -17.21 -7.37 5.27
C LEU A 83 -16.37 -6.48 4.34
N TYR A 84 -15.13 -6.19 4.65
CA TYR A 84 -14.18 -5.51 3.76
C TYR A 84 -12.89 -6.32 3.60
N GLU A 85 -12.20 -6.11 2.51
CA GLU A 85 -10.93 -6.79 2.24
C GLU A 85 -9.80 -6.15 3.03
N ALA A 86 -8.83 -6.96 3.43
CA ALA A 86 -7.62 -6.51 4.12
C ALA A 86 -6.40 -7.28 3.60
N LEU A 87 -5.36 -6.53 3.24
CA LEU A 87 -4.02 -7.05 2.94
C LEU A 87 -3.12 -6.72 4.11
N VAL A 88 -2.70 -7.73 4.86
CA VAL A 88 -1.92 -7.58 6.08
C VAL A 88 -0.44 -7.79 5.82
N TYR A 89 0.34 -6.72 5.98
CA TYR A 89 1.80 -6.76 5.95
C TYR A 89 2.36 -6.69 7.38
N VAL A 90 3.26 -7.62 7.72
CA VAL A 90 3.91 -7.64 9.04
C VAL A 90 5.12 -6.71 9.02
N LEU A 91 4.98 -5.56 9.65
CA LEU A 91 6.06 -4.57 9.78
C LEU A 91 7.16 -5.09 10.70
N ASP A 92 6.80 -5.59 11.89
CA ASP A 92 7.76 -6.12 12.86
C ASP A 92 7.12 -7.18 13.76
N GLY A 93 7.97 -8.05 14.31
CA GLY A 93 7.57 -9.13 15.20
C GLY A 93 7.34 -10.46 14.51
N ARG A 94 6.84 -11.42 15.26
CA ARG A 94 6.46 -12.77 14.84
C ARG A 94 5.20 -13.21 15.57
N GLY A 95 4.37 -13.97 14.89
CA GLY A 95 3.10 -14.36 15.49
C GLY A 95 2.34 -15.35 14.63
N ALA A 96 1.07 -15.47 14.91
CA ALA A 96 0.15 -16.28 14.15
C ALA A 96 -1.21 -15.60 14.00
N THR A 97 -1.94 -15.97 12.96
CA THR A 97 -3.33 -15.58 12.79
C THR A 97 -4.16 -16.83 12.58
N THR A 98 -5.16 -17.01 13.43
CA THR A 98 -6.15 -18.07 13.27
C THR A 98 -7.36 -17.52 12.55
N ILE A 99 -7.84 -18.20 11.52
CA ILE A 99 -8.89 -17.76 10.59
C ILE A 99 -9.93 -18.86 10.46
N TRP A 100 -11.22 -18.51 10.48
CA TRP A 100 -12.31 -19.48 10.35
C TRP A 100 -13.59 -18.82 9.83
N GLN A 101 -14.46 -19.59 9.24
CA GLN A 101 -15.87 -19.24 8.99
C GLN A 101 -16.73 -19.64 10.18
N LYS A 102 -17.92 -19.06 10.30
CA LYS A 102 -18.86 -19.45 11.35
C LYS A 102 -19.08 -20.97 11.32
N ASP A 103 -18.88 -21.61 12.48
CA ASP A 103 -19.00 -23.07 12.68
C ASP A 103 -18.08 -23.93 11.80
N GLY A 104 -17.08 -23.30 11.14
CA GLY A 104 -16.10 -23.98 10.28
C GLY A 104 -14.80 -24.31 10.99
N PRO A 105 -13.92 -25.10 10.32
CA PRO A 105 -12.61 -25.40 10.85
C PRO A 105 -11.73 -24.15 10.93
N LYS A 106 -10.80 -24.17 11.89
CA LYS A 106 -9.83 -23.10 12.12
C LYS A 106 -8.53 -23.43 11.42
N LEU A 107 -8.06 -22.53 10.53
CA LEU A 107 -6.72 -22.57 9.97
C LEU A 107 -5.85 -21.53 10.65
N THR A 108 -4.57 -21.84 10.83
CA THR A 108 -3.61 -20.92 11.41
C THR A 108 -2.46 -20.70 10.44
N VAL A 109 -2.13 -19.43 10.20
CA VAL A 109 -0.94 -18.99 9.46
C VAL A 109 0.04 -18.36 10.44
N GLU A 110 1.28 -18.85 10.48
CA GLU A 110 2.37 -18.24 11.23
C GLU A 110 3.04 -17.17 10.35
N TRP A 111 3.37 -16.05 10.95
CA TRP A 111 3.97 -14.92 10.26
C TRP A 111 5.14 -14.33 11.04
N GLN A 112 5.99 -13.63 10.32
CA GLN A 112 7.13 -12.88 10.83
C GLN A 112 7.26 -11.56 10.10
N ARG A 113 8.21 -10.72 10.50
CA ARG A 113 8.55 -9.48 9.78
C ARG A 113 8.73 -9.75 8.28
N GLY A 114 8.06 -8.99 7.44
CA GLY A 114 8.07 -9.12 5.99
C GLY A 114 6.96 -10.03 5.43
N SER A 115 6.23 -10.76 6.27
CA SER A 115 5.11 -11.60 5.81
C SER A 115 3.96 -10.74 5.25
N LEU A 116 3.32 -11.28 4.21
CA LEU A 116 2.08 -10.74 3.65
C LEU A 116 1.03 -11.84 3.57
N PHE A 117 -0.18 -11.54 4.03
CA PHE A 117 -1.34 -12.43 3.91
C PHE A 117 -2.64 -11.63 3.89
N SER A 118 -3.73 -12.29 3.56
CA SER A 118 -5.06 -11.68 3.58
C SER A 118 -6.04 -12.61 4.27
N PRO A 119 -6.70 -12.20 5.37
CA PRO A 119 -7.89 -12.88 5.84
C PRO A 119 -8.93 -12.89 4.72
N PRO A 120 -9.50 -14.05 4.34
CA PRO A 120 -10.54 -14.09 3.33
C PRO A 120 -11.76 -13.26 3.74
N LEU A 121 -12.42 -12.68 2.75
CA LEU A 121 -13.55 -11.78 2.99
C LEU A 121 -14.58 -12.38 3.95
N ASN A 122 -14.98 -11.60 4.96
CA ASN A 122 -16.00 -11.93 5.96
C ASN A 122 -15.72 -13.21 6.76
N THR A 123 -14.43 -13.56 6.97
CA THR A 123 -14.03 -14.59 7.91
C THR A 123 -13.82 -13.99 9.30
N TYR A 124 -13.99 -14.80 10.34
CA TYR A 124 -13.51 -14.47 11.67
C TYR A 124 -12.00 -14.72 11.70
N TYR A 125 -11.25 -13.85 12.37
CA TYR A 125 -9.83 -14.06 12.57
C TYR A 125 -9.33 -13.43 13.87
N GLN A 126 -8.22 -13.93 14.36
CA GLN A 126 -7.58 -13.43 15.58
C GLN A 126 -6.07 -13.49 15.43
N HIS A 127 -5.39 -12.40 15.73
CA HIS A 127 -3.92 -12.32 15.70
C HIS A 127 -3.33 -12.61 17.08
N PHE A 128 -2.18 -13.27 17.09
CA PHE A 128 -1.41 -13.62 18.29
C PHE A 128 0.04 -13.17 18.10
N ASN A 129 0.56 -12.40 19.04
CA ASN A 129 1.99 -12.11 19.11
C ASN A 129 2.70 -13.23 19.88
N LEU A 130 3.55 -14.00 19.21
CA LEU A 130 4.30 -15.12 19.80
C LEU A 130 5.64 -14.70 20.42
N ASP A 131 5.97 -13.39 20.41
CA ASP A 131 7.10 -12.83 21.14
C ASP A 131 6.61 -12.31 22.51
N GLY A 132 7.07 -12.94 23.58
CA GLY A 132 6.71 -12.54 24.96
C GLY A 132 7.44 -11.28 25.46
N GLN A 133 8.34 -10.69 24.68
CA GLN A 133 9.17 -9.56 25.10
C GLN A 133 8.97 -8.31 24.27
N ARG A 134 8.62 -8.43 23.00
CA ARG A 134 8.48 -7.32 22.05
C ARG A 134 7.07 -7.25 21.47
N PRO A 135 6.55 -6.04 21.22
CA PRO A 135 5.31 -5.90 20.48
C PRO A 135 5.47 -6.37 19.04
N ALA A 136 4.40 -6.76 18.41
CA ALA A 136 4.33 -6.97 16.98
C ALA A 136 3.54 -5.83 16.32
N ARG A 137 3.97 -5.38 15.15
CA ARG A 137 3.29 -4.36 14.36
C ARG A 137 2.86 -4.91 13.01
N LEU A 138 1.57 -4.73 12.71
CA LEU A 138 0.95 -5.12 11.46
C LEU A 138 0.35 -3.90 10.79
N TYR A 139 0.50 -3.80 9.48
CA TYR A 139 -0.18 -2.81 8.66
C TYR A 139 -1.16 -3.50 7.74
N ALA A 140 -2.42 -3.10 7.78
CA ALA A 140 -3.44 -3.59 6.87
C ALA A 140 -3.87 -2.49 5.90
N ALA A 141 -3.73 -2.71 4.60
CA ALA A 141 -4.43 -1.93 3.59
C ALA A 141 -5.82 -2.53 3.42
N THR A 142 -6.88 -1.74 3.59
CA THR A 142 -8.25 -2.24 3.61
C THR A 142 -9.19 -1.48 2.69
N THR A 143 -10.30 -2.12 2.32
CA THR A 143 -11.40 -1.49 1.57
C THR A 143 -12.53 -1.00 2.48
N ALA A 144 -12.23 -0.72 3.76
CA ALA A 144 -13.20 -0.24 4.73
C ALA A 144 -13.91 1.05 4.28
N PRO A 145 -13.21 2.08 3.72
CA PRO A 145 -13.89 3.29 3.26
C PRO A 145 -14.95 3.00 2.20
N ALA A 146 -14.60 2.22 1.16
CA ALA A 146 -15.55 1.88 0.10
C ALA A 146 -16.76 1.10 0.64
N THR A 147 -16.50 0.11 1.50
CA THR A 147 -17.54 -0.77 2.04
C THR A 147 -18.48 -0.01 2.99
N LEU A 148 -17.94 0.74 3.93
CA LEU A 148 -18.72 1.50 4.91
C LEU A 148 -19.52 2.64 4.25
N ASN A 149 -18.92 3.35 3.29
CA ASN A 149 -19.63 4.41 2.57
C ASN A 149 -20.75 3.87 1.67
N LEU A 150 -20.57 2.67 1.09
CA LEU A 150 -21.58 2.03 0.24
C LEU A 150 -22.76 1.49 1.06
N LEU A 151 -22.46 0.74 2.13
CA LEU A 151 -23.48 0.03 2.92
C LEU A 151 -24.13 0.93 3.97
N ARG A 152 -23.40 1.89 4.54
CA ARG A 152 -23.84 2.84 5.57
C ARG A 152 -24.49 2.16 6.79
N ASP A 153 -23.97 1.00 7.13
CA ASP A 153 -24.44 0.15 8.24
C ASP A 153 -23.23 -0.60 8.84
N ALA A 154 -22.66 -0.03 9.91
CA ALA A 154 -21.48 -0.61 10.55
C ALA A 154 -21.83 -1.95 11.24
N ASP A 155 -23.01 -2.08 11.82
CA ASP A 155 -23.42 -3.33 12.48
C ASP A 155 -23.44 -4.48 11.46
N PHE A 156 -23.97 -4.23 10.26
CA PHE A 156 -23.95 -5.22 9.19
C PHE A 156 -22.52 -5.49 8.69
N VAL A 157 -21.67 -4.45 8.53
CA VAL A 157 -20.30 -4.62 8.05
C VAL A 157 -19.46 -5.48 9.01
N PHE A 158 -19.69 -5.36 10.31
CA PHE A 158 -18.90 -6.08 11.33
C PHE A 158 -19.57 -7.36 11.87
N ASP A 159 -20.80 -7.67 11.46
CA ASP A 159 -21.51 -8.90 11.84
C ASP A 159 -22.36 -9.49 10.70
N ALA A 160 -21.86 -9.40 9.47
CA ALA A 160 -22.54 -9.97 8.30
C ALA A 160 -22.59 -11.51 8.39
N PRO A 161 -23.78 -12.14 8.37
CA PRO A 161 -23.90 -13.57 8.57
C PRO A 161 -23.52 -14.42 7.37
N HIS A 162 -23.23 -13.79 6.21
CA HIS A 162 -22.96 -14.48 4.95
C HIS A 162 -21.60 -15.18 4.93
N ILE A 163 -21.56 -16.38 4.34
CA ILE A 163 -20.34 -17.15 4.13
C ILE A 163 -20.00 -17.15 2.63
N PHE A 164 -18.84 -16.62 2.26
CA PHE A 164 -18.33 -16.63 0.88
C PHE A 164 -17.58 -17.92 0.58
N ALA A 165 -18.29 -19.06 0.54
CA ALA A 165 -17.70 -20.39 0.38
C ALA A 165 -16.93 -20.57 -0.94
N ASN A 166 -17.24 -19.79 -1.96
CA ASN A 166 -16.51 -19.78 -3.24
C ASN A 166 -15.16 -19.04 -3.18
N ARG A 167 -14.95 -18.20 -2.16
CA ARG A 167 -13.66 -17.50 -1.93
C ARG A 167 -12.78 -18.21 -0.90
N TYR A 168 -13.40 -18.91 0.05
CA TYR A 168 -12.71 -19.63 1.11
C TYR A 168 -13.61 -20.74 1.68
N ASN A 169 -13.08 -21.96 1.74
CA ASN A 169 -13.76 -23.11 2.32
C ASN A 169 -12.87 -23.90 3.28
N ALA A 170 -11.82 -23.25 3.80
CA ALA A 170 -10.83 -23.80 4.71
C ALA A 170 -10.09 -25.03 4.14
N GLU A 171 -9.83 -25.04 2.83
CA GLU A 171 -9.07 -26.10 2.19
C GLU A 171 -7.64 -26.22 2.73
N ASP A 172 -7.15 -27.44 2.80
CA ASP A 172 -5.79 -27.73 3.24
C ASP A 172 -4.74 -26.97 2.42
N GLY A 173 -3.84 -26.29 3.11
CA GLY A 173 -2.77 -25.55 2.46
C GLY A 173 -3.16 -24.19 1.89
N TYR A 174 -4.35 -23.66 2.20
CA TYR A 174 -4.79 -22.32 1.75
C TYR A 174 -3.75 -21.22 2.03
N PHE A 175 -3.09 -21.26 3.18
CA PHE A 175 -1.99 -20.38 3.56
C PHE A 175 -0.61 -21.00 3.38
N SER A 176 -0.48 -22.01 2.51
CA SER A 176 0.85 -22.52 2.16
C SER A 176 1.67 -21.42 1.46
N ASN A 177 2.99 -21.44 1.64
CA ASN A 177 3.89 -20.56 0.89
C ASN A 177 4.08 -20.99 -0.58
N ARG A 178 3.28 -21.94 -1.03
CA ARG A 178 3.28 -22.40 -2.43
C ARG A 178 2.45 -21.42 -3.23
N GLY A 179 3.07 -20.85 -4.24
CA GLY A 179 2.37 -20.00 -5.19
C GLY A 179 2.45 -20.55 -6.59
N GLU A 180 1.60 -20.03 -7.46
CA GLU A 180 1.54 -20.37 -8.87
C GLU A 180 1.77 -19.12 -9.71
N GLN A 181 2.69 -19.21 -10.68
CA GLN A 181 2.87 -18.14 -11.66
C GLN A 181 1.74 -18.18 -12.69
N THR A 182 0.95 -17.13 -12.73
CA THR A 182 -0.10 -16.93 -13.72
C THR A 182 0.30 -15.85 -14.73
N ALA A 183 -0.53 -15.63 -15.76
CA ALA A 183 -0.37 -14.51 -16.69
C ALA A 183 -0.50 -13.14 -16.00
N HIS A 184 -1.19 -13.07 -14.85
CA HIS A 184 -1.52 -11.83 -14.14
C HIS A 184 -0.69 -11.60 -12.87
N GLY A 185 0.17 -12.53 -12.49
CA GLY A 185 1.01 -12.43 -11.31
C GLY A 185 1.17 -13.75 -10.57
N TRP A 186 1.67 -13.67 -9.35
CA TRP A 186 1.87 -14.80 -8.45
C TRP A 186 0.60 -15.04 -7.61
N LYS A 187 -0.10 -16.13 -7.89
CA LYS A 187 -1.28 -16.52 -7.11
C LYS A 187 -0.85 -17.23 -5.83
N THR A 188 -1.15 -16.63 -4.69
CA THR A 188 -0.86 -17.17 -3.35
C THR A 188 -1.70 -16.46 -2.30
N ASN A 189 -1.94 -17.08 -1.15
CA ASN A 189 -2.64 -16.47 -0.02
C ASN A 189 -1.71 -16.12 1.15
N PHE A 190 -0.43 -16.48 1.02
CA PHE A 190 0.59 -16.16 2.01
C PHE A 190 1.96 -16.03 1.34
N VAL A 191 2.69 -14.99 1.68
CA VAL A 191 4.10 -14.78 1.35
C VAL A 191 4.88 -14.70 2.66
N PRO A 192 5.81 -15.60 2.94
CA PRO A 192 6.54 -15.63 4.22
C PRO A 192 7.38 -14.38 4.46
N ASP A 193 8.00 -13.85 3.41
CA ASP A 193 8.82 -12.63 3.50
C ASP A 193 8.92 -11.94 2.14
N LEU A 194 8.29 -10.77 2.02
CA LEU A 194 8.37 -9.91 0.82
C LEU A 194 9.73 -9.25 0.64
N ARG A 195 10.51 -9.11 1.72
CA ARG A 195 11.81 -8.44 1.72
C ARG A 195 12.87 -9.27 1.00
N SER A 196 12.76 -10.60 1.11
CA SER A 196 13.63 -11.59 0.47
C SER A 196 12.98 -12.33 -0.70
N PHE A 197 11.71 -11.99 -1.06
CA PHE A 197 11.04 -12.62 -2.19
C PHE A 197 11.86 -12.45 -3.47
N GLU A 198 12.14 -13.56 -4.15
CA GLU A 198 12.94 -13.57 -5.38
C GLU A 198 12.16 -12.96 -6.53
N LEU A 199 12.66 -11.86 -7.06
CA LEU A 199 12.12 -11.19 -8.23
C LEU A 199 12.82 -11.70 -9.49
N ARG A 200 12.11 -11.66 -10.62
CA ARG A 200 12.74 -11.88 -11.92
C ARG A 200 13.88 -10.88 -12.10
N ALA A 201 14.90 -11.28 -12.86
CA ALA A 201 16.03 -10.42 -13.17
C ALA A 201 15.56 -9.03 -13.65
N ALA A 202 16.24 -8.01 -13.15
CA ALA A 202 16.01 -6.63 -13.58
C ALA A 202 16.11 -6.51 -15.10
N ARG A 203 15.34 -5.60 -15.68
CA ARG A 203 15.39 -5.33 -17.12
C ARG A 203 16.75 -4.77 -17.48
N SER A 204 17.37 -5.28 -18.54
CA SER A 204 18.65 -4.77 -19.04
C SER A 204 18.51 -3.37 -19.66
N ASP A 205 17.35 -3.06 -20.23
CA ASP A 205 17.03 -1.72 -20.72
C ASP A 205 16.51 -0.85 -19.59
N MET A 206 17.34 0.10 -19.14
CA MET A 206 17.03 1.05 -18.06
C MET A 206 15.90 2.02 -18.40
N ARG A 207 15.55 2.18 -19.69
CA ARG A 207 14.48 3.08 -20.16
C ARG A 207 13.18 2.37 -20.46
N ALA A 208 13.18 1.03 -20.52
CA ALA A 208 11.99 0.25 -20.83
C ALA A 208 10.91 0.38 -19.74
N GLY A 209 9.65 0.44 -20.15
CA GLY A 209 8.50 0.55 -19.26
C GLY A 209 8.58 1.77 -18.35
N ARG A 210 8.45 1.57 -17.05
CA ARG A 210 8.56 2.65 -16.02
C ARG A 210 10.01 3.13 -15.79
N GLY A 211 10.97 2.62 -16.51
CA GLY A 211 12.38 2.99 -16.40
C GLY A 211 13.10 2.33 -15.21
N ALA A 212 14.31 2.81 -14.93
CA ALA A 212 15.19 2.40 -13.82
C ALA A 212 15.70 0.96 -13.86
N GLY A 213 15.44 0.18 -14.91
CA GLY A 213 15.82 -1.24 -14.96
C GLY A 213 15.13 -2.09 -13.87
N GLY A 214 13.97 -1.66 -13.41
CA GLY A 214 13.27 -2.27 -12.29
C GLY A 214 12.71 -3.66 -12.59
N SER A 215 12.52 -4.43 -11.54
CA SER A 215 11.80 -5.70 -11.51
C SER A 215 10.60 -5.62 -10.56
N GLY A 216 9.65 -6.55 -10.69
CA GLY A 216 8.49 -6.55 -9.83
C GLY A 216 7.66 -7.82 -9.95
N MET A 217 6.78 -8.03 -8.97
CA MET A 217 5.82 -9.13 -8.92
C MET A 217 4.50 -8.65 -8.35
N GLY A 218 3.42 -8.87 -9.08
CA GLY A 218 2.07 -8.72 -8.57
C GLY A 218 1.59 -10.01 -7.89
N PHE A 219 0.81 -9.87 -6.82
CA PHE A 219 0.24 -11.01 -6.10
C PHE A 219 -1.28 -11.01 -6.23
N LEU A 220 -1.84 -12.19 -6.44
CA LEU A 220 -3.27 -12.45 -6.43
C LEU A 220 -3.56 -13.22 -5.14
N MET A 221 -4.24 -12.56 -4.18
CA MET A 221 -4.43 -13.08 -2.82
C MET A 221 -5.90 -13.14 -2.45
N SER A 222 -6.33 -14.27 -1.92
CA SER A 222 -7.67 -14.47 -1.33
C SER A 222 -8.84 -14.04 -2.23
N ASP A 223 -8.61 -14.07 -3.54
CA ASP A 223 -9.56 -13.62 -4.56
C ASP A 223 -10.04 -12.17 -4.35
N ASN A 224 -9.15 -11.32 -3.80
CA ASN A 224 -9.44 -9.94 -3.49
C ASN A 224 -9.51 -9.05 -4.76
N ALA A 225 -10.35 -8.03 -4.69
CA ALA A 225 -10.33 -6.90 -5.61
C ALA A 225 -9.16 -5.96 -5.33
N CYS A 226 -8.70 -5.90 -4.08
CA CYS A 226 -7.49 -5.20 -3.69
C CYS A 226 -6.27 -5.89 -4.30
N SER A 227 -5.50 -5.16 -5.11
CA SER A 227 -4.30 -5.66 -5.76
C SER A 227 -3.05 -5.24 -4.98
N VAL A 228 -2.04 -6.09 -5.04
CA VAL A 228 -0.78 -5.86 -4.35
C VAL A 228 0.40 -6.27 -5.23
N HIS A 229 1.46 -5.47 -5.19
CA HIS A 229 2.70 -5.83 -5.87
C HIS A 229 3.92 -5.34 -5.10
N ILE A 230 5.05 -6.01 -5.32
CA ILE A 230 6.36 -5.50 -4.95
C ILE A 230 7.11 -5.05 -6.18
N SER A 231 7.93 -4.03 -6.02
CA SER A 231 8.84 -3.55 -7.05
C SER A 231 10.20 -3.26 -6.44
N GLU A 232 11.24 -3.54 -7.22
CA GLU A 232 12.62 -3.24 -6.84
C GLU A 232 13.35 -2.58 -8.01
N PHE A 233 14.23 -1.63 -7.71
CA PHE A 233 15.06 -0.98 -8.70
C PHE A 233 16.44 -0.63 -8.14
N PRO A 234 17.48 -0.59 -9.01
CA PRO A 234 18.86 -0.46 -8.59
C PRO A 234 19.18 0.87 -7.89
N PRO A 235 20.25 0.93 -7.08
CA PRO A 235 20.77 2.18 -6.55
C PRO A 235 21.23 3.11 -7.68
N GLY A 236 21.13 4.43 -7.44
CA GLY A 236 21.52 5.43 -8.41
C GLY A 236 20.68 5.41 -9.70
N THR A 237 19.40 5.11 -9.56
CA THR A 237 18.40 5.16 -10.65
C THR A 237 17.11 5.79 -10.15
N TYR A 238 16.25 6.22 -11.08
CA TYR A 238 14.91 6.66 -10.76
C TYR A 238 13.91 6.24 -11.83
N LYS A 239 12.63 6.12 -11.45
CA LYS A 239 11.55 5.76 -12.35
C LYS A 239 11.02 6.99 -13.07
N LYS A 240 10.47 6.82 -14.26
CA LYS A 240 9.75 7.86 -14.99
C LYS A 240 8.54 8.33 -14.18
N ALA A 241 8.25 9.63 -14.24
CA ALA A 241 7.03 10.16 -13.67
C ALA A 241 5.83 9.52 -14.35
N HIS A 242 4.89 9.03 -13.57
CA HIS A 242 3.68 8.41 -14.10
C HIS A 242 2.51 8.62 -13.16
N ARG A 243 1.30 8.48 -13.71
CA ARG A 243 0.05 8.56 -12.96
C ARG A 243 -0.89 7.43 -13.37
N HIS A 244 -1.78 7.06 -12.49
CA HIS A 244 -2.82 6.07 -12.79
C HIS A 244 -4.05 6.30 -11.91
N GLY A 245 -5.17 5.69 -12.30
CA GLY A 245 -6.37 5.66 -11.49
C GLY A 245 -6.21 4.78 -10.26
N ALA A 246 -6.98 5.07 -9.21
CA ALA A 246 -6.84 4.64 -7.83
C ALA A 246 -5.46 4.98 -7.25
N GLY A 247 -5.43 5.54 -6.07
CA GLY A 247 -4.18 5.76 -5.33
C GLY A 247 -3.54 4.44 -4.92
N ALA A 248 -2.40 4.52 -4.27
CA ALA A 248 -1.69 3.34 -3.76
C ALA A 248 -1.10 3.63 -2.39
N HIS A 249 -1.16 2.66 -1.49
CA HIS A 249 -0.37 2.66 -0.26
C HIS A 249 1.00 2.06 -0.59
N VAL A 250 2.02 2.90 -0.69
CA VAL A 250 3.39 2.49 -1.05
C VAL A 250 4.25 2.45 0.20
N ILE A 251 4.61 1.25 0.65
CA ILE A 251 5.46 1.01 1.83
C ILE A 251 6.85 0.63 1.37
N ILE A 252 7.85 1.36 1.83
CA ILE A 252 9.26 1.05 1.56
C ILE A 252 9.72 -0.12 2.43
N LEU A 253 10.23 -1.15 1.78
CA LEU A 253 10.74 -2.37 2.40
C LEU A 253 12.26 -2.38 2.52
N GLY A 254 12.95 -1.46 1.86
CA GLY A 254 14.40 -1.31 1.90
C GLY A 254 14.89 -0.31 0.87
N GLY A 255 16.11 0.17 1.05
CA GLY A 255 16.68 1.27 0.28
C GLY A 255 16.39 2.63 0.89
N GLU A 256 16.97 3.67 0.31
CA GLU A 256 16.85 5.08 0.73
C GLU A 256 16.74 5.98 -0.48
N GLY A 257 15.90 7.02 -0.38
CA GLY A 257 15.71 7.95 -1.47
C GLY A 257 14.52 8.88 -1.23
N TYR A 258 13.89 9.31 -2.30
CA TYR A 258 12.70 10.15 -2.21
C TYR A 258 11.72 9.87 -3.35
N SER A 259 10.48 10.30 -3.15
CA SER A 259 9.47 10.35 -4.21
C SER A 259 8.99 11.77 -4.38
N THR A 260 8.59 12.12 -5.59
CA THR A 260 7.87 13.36 -5.88
C THR A 260 6.44 13.04 -6.26
N LEU A 261 5.51 13.84 -5.74
CA LEU A 261 4.07 13.73 -5.96
C LEU A 261 3.55 15.08 -6.43
N HIS A 262 2.82 15.15 -7.54
CA HIS A 262 2.26 16.42 -8.02
C HIS A 262 1.14 16.22 -9.03
N PHE A 263 0.22 17.17 -9.07
CA PHE A 263 -0.68 17.34 -10.19
C PHE A 263 -0.04 18.27 -11.23
N GLU A 264 -0.45 18.12 -12.47
CA GLU A 264 0.02 18.98 -13.57
C GLU A 264 -0.22 20.48 -13.24
N GLY A 265 0.83 21.27 -13.38
CA GLY A 265 0.80 22.71 -13.05
C GLY A 265 0.85 23.04 -11.54
N HIS A 266 1.03 22.07 -10.66
CA HIS A 266 1.14 22.27 -9.21
C HIS A 266 2.57 21.99 -8.72
N GLU A 267 2.85 22.51 -7.51
CA GLU A 267 4.12 22.27 -6.83
C GLU A 267 4.32 20.77 -6.53
N ARG A 268 5.57 20.30 -6.64
CA ARG A 268 5.93 18.91 -6.31
C ARG A 268 6.09 18.75 -4.80
N ILE A 269 5.34 17.83 -4.22
CA ILE A 269 5.54 17.37 -2.84
C ILE A 269 6.68 16.36 -2.86
N ARG A 270 7.68 16.54 -2.01
CA ARG A 270 8.77 15.60 -1.81
C ARG A 270 8.51 14.75 -0.56
N ALA A 271 8.56 13.45 -0.70
CA ALA A 271 8.54 12.47 0.39
C ALA A 271 9.88 11.74 0.44
N ASP A 272 10.73 12.09 1.40
CA ASP A 272 11.96 11.33 1.66
C ASP A 272 11.62 9.99 2.31
N TRP A 273 12.30 8.92 1.92
CA TRP A 273 11.94 7.60 2.40
C TRP A 273 13.12 6.69 2.70
N LYS A 274 12.87 5.80 3.64
CA LYS A 274 13.66 4.67 4.07
C LYS A 274 12.74 3.50 4.42
N ASP A 275 13.31 2.36 4.84
CA ASP A 275 12.52 1.23 5.35
C ASP A 275 11.47 1.69 6.39
N GLY A 276 10.22 1.31 6.20
CA GLY A 276 9.08 1.67 7.04
C GLY A 276 8.39 3.00 6.70
N THR A 277 8.90 3.78 5.75
CA THR A 277 8.16 4.93 5.22
C THR A 277 6.99 4.45 4.37
N ILE A 278 5.84 5.12 4.51
CA ILE A 278 4.69 4.95 3.63
C ILE A 278 4.33 6.29 2.99
N PHE A 279 4.02 6.28 1.72
CA PHE A 279 3.44 7.41 1.01
C PHE A 279 2.33 6.94 0.06
N SER A 280 1.47 7.85 -0.34
CA SER A 280 0.32 7.53 -1.19
C SER A 280 0.15 8.61 -2.26
N PRO A 281 0.36 8.28 -3.54
CA PRO A 281 -0.08 9.14 -4.63
C PRO A 281 -1.61 9.18 -4.67
N GLN A 282 -2.17 10.36 -4.90
CA GLN A 282 -3.61 10.50 -5.11
C GLN A 282 -4.04 9.92 -6.47
N HIS A 283 -5.34 9.71 -6.64
CA HIS A 283 -5.93 9.37 -7.94
C HIS A 283 -5.49 10.39 -9.00
N TRP A 284 -4.85 9.91 -10.09
CA TRP A 284 -4.29 10.71 -11.19
C TRP A 284 -3.19 11.71 -10.81
N GLU A 285 -2.56 11.60 -9.65
CA GLU A 285 -1.38 12.37 -9.28
C GLU A 285 -0.13 11.75 -9.91
N TYR A 286 0.68 12.57 -10.59
CA TYR A 286 2.00 12.12 -11.04
C TYR A 286 2.88 11.80 -9.84
N HIS A 287 3.52 10.65 -9.92
CA HIS A 287 4.50 10.22 -8.93
C HIS A 287 5.74 9.63 -9.59
N GLN A 288 6.88 9.83 -8.91
CA GLN A 288 8.18 9.43 -9.39
C GLN A 288 9.04 9.00 -8.20
N HIS A 289 9.85 7.95 -8.37
CA HIS A 289 10.62 7.35 -7.28
C HIS A 289 12.10 7.35 -7.61
N PHE A 290 12.92 7.87 -6.70
CA PHE A 290 14.35 8.09 -6.87
C PHE A 290 15.12 7.28 -5.82
N ASN A 291 15.86 6.25 -6.25
CA ASN A 291 16.76 5.53 -5.37
C ASN A 291 18.12 6.23 -5.35
N THR A 292 18.31 7.08 -4.39
CA THR A 292 19.56 7.82 -4.18
C THR A 292 20.44 7.19 -3.10
N GLY A 293 20.01 6.09 -2.50
CA GLY A 293 20.79 5.31 -1.54
C GLY A 293 21.77 4.32 -2.21
N PRO A 294 22.62 3.67 -1.42
CA PRO A 294 23.65 2.75 -1.92
C PRO A 294 23.15 1.33 -2.20
N THR A 295 21.92 1.02 -1.83
CA THR A 295 21.33 -0.33 -1.94
C THR A 295 20.08 -0.32 -2.85
N PRO A 296 19.67 -1.46 -3.41
CA PRO A 296 18.41 -1.54 -4.14
C PRO A 296 17.23 -1.03 -3.30
N ALA A 297 16.34 -0.28 -3.92
CA ALA A 297 15.10 0.16 -3.30
C ALA A 297 13.99 -0.83 -3.61
N ARG A 298 13.34 -1.34 -2.57
CA ARG A 298 12.20 -2.26 -2.68
C ARG A 298 10.99 -1.65 -1.98
N TYR A 299 9.83 -1.72 -2.61
CA TYR A 299 8.58 -1.28 -2.01
C TYR A 299 7.43 -2.26 -2.27
N LEU A 300 6.47 -2.25 -1.37
CA LEU A 300 5.15 -2.87 -1.46
C LEU A 300 4.15 -1.79 -1.85
N ALA A 301 3.32 -2.04 -2.86
CA ALA A 301 2.22 -1.16 -3.19
C ALA A 301 0.90 -1.94 -3.13
N CYS A 302 -0.05 -1.43 -2.35
CA CYS A 302 -1.41 -1.94 -2.24
C CYS A 302 -2.35 -0.92 -2.89
N THR A 303 -3.22 -1.38 -3.80
CA THR A 303 -4.19 -0.52 -4.48
C THR A 303 -5.55 -1.20 -4.51
N PHE A 304 -6.60 -0.41 -4.29
CA PHE A 304 -7.95 -0.86 -4.52
C PHE A 304 -8.49 -0.15 -5.76
N GLY A 305 -8.87 -0.87 -6.78
CA GLY A 305 -9.52 -0.17 -7.87
C GLY A 305 -9.47 -0.76 -9.24
N ARG A 306 -8.63 -1.75 -9.54
CA ARG A 306 -8.70 -2.41 -10.85
C ARG A 306 -10.05 -3.06 -11.13
N ALA A 307 -10.76 -3.47 -10.08
CA ALA A 307 -12.09 -4.08 -10.19
C ALA A 307 -13.25 -3.07 -10.14
N VAL A 308 -13.02 -1.86 -9.59
CA VAL A 308 -14.06 -0.86 -9.33
C VAL A 308 -13.85 0.41 -10.15
N VAL A 309 -12.61 0.87 -10.23
CA VAL A 309 -12.25 2.01 -11.08
C VAL A 309 -11.70 1.43 -12.37
N VAL A 310 -12.51 1.36 -13.39
CA VAL A 310 -12.05 1.03 -14.73
C VAL A 310 -11.06 2.11 -15.11
N SER A 311 -9.77 1.82 -14.96
CA SER A 311 -8.74 2.63 -15.56
C SER A 311 -8.95 2.53 -17.07
N GLN A 312 -9.55 3.53 -17.64
CA GLN A 312 -9.89 3.59 -19.05
C GLN A 312 -8.66 3.66 -19.95
N ASP A 313 -7.46 3.86 -19.38
CA ASP A 313 -6.32 4.16 -20.19
C ASP A 313 -5.40 2.99 -20.44
N ALA A 314 -5.76 2.32 -21.48
CA ALA A 314 -4.82 1.58 -22.31
C ALA A 314 -3.73 2.49 -22.95
N HIS A 315 -3.84 3.82 -22.88
CA HIS A 315 -2.87 4.76 -23.42
C HIS A 315 -1.79 5.07 -22.38
N ALA A 316 -0.82 4.13 -22.29
CA ALA A 316 0.38 4.30 -21.46
C ALA A 316 1.10 5.64 -21.73
N ASP A 317 1.01 6.14 -22.94
CA ASP A 317 1.76 7.30 -23.43
C ASP A 317 1.31 8.64 -22.82
N THR A 318 0.03 8.77 -22.43
CA THR A 318 -0.51 10.01 -21.81
C THR A 318 -0.36 10.04 -20.29
N ASN A 319 0.01 8.92 -19.68
CA ASN A 319 0.08 8.75 -18.23
C ASN A 319 1.52 8.60 -17.72
N GLN A 320 2.49 8.85 -18.58
CA GLN A 320 3.90 8.78 -18.27
C GLN A 320 4.63 9.94 -18.95
N ILE A 321 5.59 10.51 -18.25
CA ILE A 321 6.51 11.51 -18.78
C ILE A 321 7.82 10.77 -19.06
N GLU A 322 8.24 10.75 -20.32
CA GLU A 322 9.50 10.14 -20.72
C GLU A 322 10.68 10.96 -20.18
N TYR A 323 11.81 10.34 -19.97
CA TYR A 323 13.00 11.02 -19.43
C TYR A 323 13.45 12.23 -20.27
N GLU A 324 13.24 12.18 -21.58
CA GLU A 324 13.58 13.25 -22.52
C GLU A 324 12.61 14.44 -22.43
N ASP A 325 11.40 14.20 -21.90
CA ASP A 325 10.32 15.18 -21.80
C ASP A 325 10.19 15.77 -20.39
N GLU A 326 10.91 15.22 -19.41
CA GLU A 326 10.87 15.73 -18.03
C GLU A 326 11.60 17.08 -17.91
N ASP A 327 11.34 17.79 -16.81
CA ASP A 327 12.08 19.00 -16.48
C ASP A 327 13.54 18.65 -16.15
N PRO A 328 14.53 19.28 -16.79
CA PRO A 328 15.95 19.05 -16.51
C PRO A 328 16.33 19.18 -15.02
N GLU A 329 15.62 20.03 -14.26
CA GLU A 329 15.81 20.17 -12.82
C GLU A 329 15.58 18.86 -12.05
N VAL A 330 14.74 17.95 -12.58
CA VAL A 330 14.50 16.63 -11.97
C VAL A 330 15.78 15.81 -11.92
N TYR A 331 16.47 15.75 -13.04
CA TYR A 331 17.74 15.01 -13.12
C TYR A 331 18.84 15.68 -12.32
N GLU A 332 18.92 17.02 -12.33
CA GLU A 332 19.90 17.77 -11.56
C GLU A 332 19.74 17.56 -10.05
N LEU A 333 18.50 17.56 -9.56
CA LEU A 333 18.22 17.24 -8.16
C LEU A 333 18.62 15.79 -7.83
N TYR A 334 18.29 14.85 -8.70
CA TYR A 334 18.67 13.45 -8.52
C TYR A 334 20.19 13.27 -8.45
N GLU A 335 20.98 13.90 -9.34
CA GLU A 335 22.44 13.86 -9.30
C GLU A 335 22.97 14.42 -7.96
N GLN A 336 22.42 15.54 -7.50
CA GLN A 336 22.80 16.17 -6.22
C GLN A 336 22.52 15.24 -5.03
N GLU A 337 21.35 14.60 -5.00
CA GLU A 337 20.96 13.69 -3.92
C GLU A 337 21.82 12.42 -3.92
N CYS A 338 22.13 11.85 -5.09
CA CYS A 338 23.09 10.75 -5.19
C CYS A 338 24.49 11.15 -4.66
N ALA A 339 24.95 12.35 -4.99
CA ALA A 339 26.23 12.84 -4.50
C ALA A 339 26.27 12.99 -2.96
N LYS A 340 25.16 13.45 -2.35
CA LYS A 340 25.05 13.58 -0.89
C LYS A 340 25.10 12.24 -0.17
N SER A 341 24.49 11.21 -0.73
CA SER A 341 24.45 9.84 -0.16
C SER A 341 25.65 8.98 -0.52
N GLY A 342 26.50 9.45 -1.44
CA GLY A 342 27.61 8.67 -1.99
C GLY A 342 27.19 7.59 -3.00
N ALA A 343 25.96 7.61 -3.46
CA ALA A 343 25.50 6.68 -4.50
C ALA A 343 26.05 7.07 -5.87
N LYS A 344 26.43 6.06 -6.65
CA LYS A 344 26.85 6.28 -8.04
C LYS A 344 25.62 6.50 -8.93
N VAL A 345 25.59 7.61 -9.67
CA VAL A 345 24.60 7.83 -10.73
C VAL A 345 24.77 6.75 -11.80
N VAL A 346 23.71 5.97 -12.03
CA VAL A 346 23.71 4.86 -13.00
C VAL A 346 22.84 5.19 -14.20
N LEU A 347 21.71 5.88 -14.02
CA LEU A 347 20.86 6.30 -15.13
C LEU A 347 21.57 7.42 -15.93
N PRO A 348 21.82 7.24 -17.23
CA PRO A 348 22.44 8.26 -18.07
C PRO A 348 21.56 9.51 -18.13
N ARG A 349 22.22 10.69 -18.18
CA ARG A 349 21.50 11.96 -18.38
C ARG A 349 20.66 11.92 -19.64
N PRO A 350 19.38 12.26 -19.58
CA PRO A 350 18.51 12.28 -20.76
C PRO A 350 18.98 13.33 -21.80
N ALA A 351 18.77 13.02 -23.08
CA ALA A 351 18.91 14.00 -24.12
C ALA A 351 17.58 14.74 -24.27
N TYR A 352 17.46 15.86 -23.55
CA TYR A 352 16.22 16.63 -23.53
C TYR A 352 15.89 17.17 -24.92
N ALA A 353 14.59 17.10 -25.26
CA ALA A 353 14.07 17.76 -26.47
C ALA A 353 14.28 19.27 -26.36
N ALA A 354 14.59 19.93 -27.46
CA ALA A 354 14.64 21.39 -27.50
C ALA A 354 13.23 21.93 -27.22
N ARG A 355 13.06 22.65 -26.14
CA ARG A 355 11.80 23.30 -25.75
C ARG A 355 11.58 24.59 -26.53
#